data_d9d3dc29125e4b6fd9b6d1d41cac8828
#
_entry.id   d9d3dc29125e4b6fd9b6d1d41cac8828
#
_cell.length_a   1.000
_cell.length_b   1.000
_cell.length_c   1.000
_cell.angle_alpha   90.00
_cell.angle_beta   90.00
_cell.angle_gamma   90.00
#
_symmetry.space_group_name_H-M   'P 1'
#
loop_
_entity.id
_entity.type
_entity.pdbx_description
1 polymer ?
#
loop_
_entity_poly.entity_id
_entity_poly.type
_entity_poly.pdbx_seq_one_letter_code
_entity_poly.pdbx_strand_id
1 'polypeptide(L)'
;MDDIMMRGMNMQQMMKQAKAMQKKMMAEHEELAKQEFVGKAPDDMVTVKFSGDNQLIDLKIKPEAVDPDDIDMLQDLVIAAVKDGMKQVNDATQQKLGKYTQGMGL
;
A
#
# COMPACT_ATOMS: atom_id res chain seq x y z
N MET A 1 39.23 20.22 -21.00
CA MET A 1 38.50 19.35 -21.92
C MET A 1 38.12 18.01 -21.27
N ASP A 2 39.05 17.41 -20.53
CA ASP A 2 38.75 16.14 -19.85
C ASP A 2 37.59 16.25 -18.84
N ASP A 3 37.47 17.39 -18.18
CA ASP A 3 36.36 17.62 -17.21
C ASP A 3 34.99 17.57 -17.86
N ILE A 4 34.89 18.03 -19.11
CA ILE A 4 33.61 18.04 -19.82
C ILE A 4 33.21 16.63 -20.21
N MET A 5 34.16 15.80 -20.62
CA MET A 5 33.89 14.40 -20.97
C MET A 5 33.53 13.58 -19.74
N MET A 6 34.19 13.82 -18.61
CA MET A 6 33.90 13.15 -17.36
C MET A 6 32.50 13.53 -16.86
N ARG A 7 32.10 14.79 -16.99
CA ARG A 7 30.75 15.24 -16.62
C ARG A 7 29.71 14.56 -17.49
N GLY A 8 29.95 14.42 -18.81
CA GLY A 8 29.03 13.72 -19.69
C GLY A 8 28.84 12.26 -19.31
N MET A 9 29.95 11.58 -18.97
CA MET A 9 29.91 10.18 -18.53
C MET A 9 29.15 10.04 -17.20
N ASN A 10 29.39 10.94 -16.26
CA ASN A 10 28.68 10.93 -14.98
C ASN A 10 27.18 11.16 -15.14
N MET A 11 26.78 12.05 -16.04
CA MET A 11 25.38 12.30 -16.33
C MET A 11 24.71 11.07 -16.93
N GLN A 12 25.39 10.37 -17.83
CA GLN A 12 24.84 9.13 -18.43
C GLN A 12 24.68 8.05 -17.38
N GLN A 13 25.65 7.87 -16.49
CA GLN A 13 25.57 6.92 -15.40
C GLN A 13 24.45 7.28 -14.43
N MET A 14 24.31 8.55 -14.09
CA MET A 14 23.24 9.02 -13.23
C MET A 14 21.86 8.77 -13.86
N MET A 15 21.73 8.98 -15.16
CA MET A 15 20.49 8.72 -15.88
C MET A 15 20.16 7.22 -15.92
N LYS A 16 21.16 6.37 -16.11
CA LYS A 16 20.98 4.93 -16.06
C LYS A 16 20.53 4.45 -14.68
N GLN A 17 21.16 4.99 -13.64
CA GLN A 17 20.78 4.66 -12.26
C GLN A 17 19.38 5.14 -11.93
N ALA A 18 19.02 6.34 -12.37
CA ALA A 18 17.67 6.88 -12.16
C ALA A 18 16.62 6.02 -12.86
N LYS A 19 16.88 5.60 -14.10
CA LYS A 19 15.97 4.73 -14.84
C LYS A 19 15.85 3.36 -14.19
N ALA A 20 16.97 2.79 -13.73
CA ALA A 20 16.98 1.50 -13.06
C ALA A 20 16.18 1.56 -11.75
N MET A 21 16.36 2.63 -10.97
CA MET A 21 15.62 2.85 -9.74
C MET A 21 14.13 3.01 -10.00
N GLN A 22 13.77 3.76 -11.04
CA GLN A 22 12.38 3.96 -11.43
C GLN A 22 11.72 2.64 -11.83
N LYS A 23 12.39 1.81 -12.62
CA LYS A 23 11.91 0.48 -12.99
C LYS A 23 11.71 -0.40 -11.77
N LYS A 24 12.67 -0.37 -10.85
CA LYS A 24 12.61 -1.16 -9.62
C LYS A 24 11.45 -0.71 -8.74
N MET A 25 11.25 0.59 -8.60
CA MET A 25 10.15 1.15 -7.84
C MET A 25 8.80 0.76 -8.45
N MET A 26 8.68 0.83 -9.77
CA MET A 26 7.45 0.44 -10.48
C MET A 26 7.17 -1.05 -10.31
N ALA A 27 8.19 -1.91 -10.39
CA ALA A 27 8.04 -3.34 -10.19
C ALA A 27 7.59 -3.67 -8.77
N GLU A 28 8.17 -3.01 -7.77
CA GLU A 28 7.77 -3.18 -6.37
C GLU A 28 6.36 -2.67 -6.13
N HIS A 29 5.98 -1.59 -6.77
CA HIS A 29 4.62 -1.05 -6.68
C HIS A 29 3.61 -2.01 -7.28
N GLU A 30 3.93 -2.62 -8.43
CA GLU A 30 3.06 -3.62 -9.06
C GLU A 30 2.93 -4.88 -8.19
N GLU A 31 4.02 -5.33 -7.58
CA GLU A 31 3.99 -6.47 -6.65
C GLU A 31 3.09 -6.15 -5.46
N LEU A 32 3.25 -4.96 -4.88
CA LEU A 32 2.44 -4.51 -3.75
C LEU A 32 0.96 -4.45 -4.13
N ALA A 33 0.66 -3.93 -5.32
CA ALA A 33 -0.72 -3.81 -5.80
C ALA A 33 -1.43 -5.16 -5.90
N LYS A 34 -0.69 -6.23 -6.15
CA LYS A 34 -1.23 -7.59 -6.25
C LYS A 34 -1.39 -8.28 -4.91
N GLN A 35 -0.78 -7.77 -3.85
CA GLN A 35 -0.92 -8.35 -2.52
C GLN A 35 -2.30 -8.09 -1.96
N GLU A 36 -2.75 -9.00 -1.11
CA GLU A 36 -4.05 -8.88 -0.45
C GLU A 36 -3.86 -8.67 1.04
N PHE A 37 -4.66 -7.79 1.60
CA PHE A 37 -4.64 -7.43 3.01
C PHE A 37 -6.03 -7.62 3.60
N VAL A 38 -6.11 -8.34 4.72
CA VAL A 38 -7.38 -8.62 5.38
C VAL A 38 -7.48 -7.73 6.62
N GLY A 39 -8.47 -6.84 6.62
CA GLY A 39 -8.82 -6.03 7.77
C GLY A 39 -9.94 -6.69 8.55
N LYS A 40 -9.89 -6.60 9.88
CA LYS A 40 -10.81 -7.30 10.75
C LYS A 40 -11.38 -6.37 11.81
N ALA A 41 -12.68 -6.50 12.04
CA ALA A 41 -13.33 -5.96 13.22
C ALA A 41 -13.12 -6.91 14.40
N PRO A 42 -13.44 -6.49 15.66
CA PRO A 42 -13.36 -7.40 16.79
C PRO A 42 -14.15 -8.69 16.58
N ASP A 43 -13.57 -9.80 17.03
CA ASP A 43 -14.12 -11.16 16.92
C ASP A 43 -14.38 -11.59 15.47
N ASP A 44 -13.71 -10.97 14.51
CA ASP A 44 -13.88 -11.26 13.08
C ASP A 44 -15.34 -11.11 12.61
N MET A 45 -16.12 -10.28 13.29
CA MET A 45 -17.53 -10.06 12.96
C MET A 45 -17.71 -9.49 11.56
N VAL A 46 -16.79 -8.62 11.13
CA VAL A 46 -16.70 -8.10 9.77
C VAL A 46 -15.25 -8.21 9.34
N THR A 47 -15.03 -8.73 8.14
CA THR A 47 -13.71 -8.79 7.53
C THR A 47 -13.76 -8.15 6.15
N VAL A 48 -12.71 -7.42 5.79
CA VAL A 48 -12.56 -6.82 4.47
C VAL A 48 -11.26 -7.28 3.85
N LYS A 49 -11.22 -7.28 2.53
CA LYS A 49 -10.00 -7.60 1.79
C LYS A 49 -9.68 -6.44 0.87
N PHE A 50 -8.47 -5.89 1.03
CA PHE A 50 -7.94 -4.83 0.17
C PHE A 50 -6.80 -5.37 -0.67
N SER A 51 -6.66 -4.85 -1.89
CA SER A 51 -5.41 -4.98 -2.64
C SER A 51 -4.44 -3.89 -2.21
N GLY A 52 -3.15 -4.07 -2.56
CA GLY A 52 -2.12 -3.10 -2.20
C GLY A 52 -2.27 -1.75 -2.88
N ASP A 53 -3.14 -1.63 -3.87
CA ASP A 53 -3.49 -0.36 -4.53
C ASP A 53 -4.77 0.26 -3.95
N ASN A 54 -5.12 -0.09 -2.72
CA ASN A 54 -6.28 0.45 -1.99
C ASN A 54 -7.64 0.13 -2.60
N GLN A 55 -7.74 -0.99 -3.34
CA GLN A 55 -9.02 -1.43 -3.86
C GLN A 55 -9.69 -2.37 -2.86
N LEU A 56 -10.92 -2.10 -2.50
CA LEU A 56 -11.72 -3.03 -1.69
C LEU A 56 -12.19 -4.17 -2.58
N ILE A 57 -11.67 -5.37 -2.32
CA ILE A 57 -11.94 -6.55 -3.16
C ILE A 57 -13.14 -7.33 -2.63
N ASP A 58 -13.25 -7.45 -1.31
CA ASP A 58 -14.26 -8.30 -0.69
C ASP A 58 -14.62 -7.76 0.69
N LEU A 59 -15.85 -8.06 1.12
CA LEU A 59 -16.34 -7.70 2.44
C LEU A 59 -17.24 -8.84 2.91
N LYS A 60 -16.97 -9.37 4.11
CA LYS A 60 -17.75 -10.45 4.72
C LYS A 60 -18.28 -10.01 6.06
N ILE A 61 -19.56 -10.28 6.29
CA ILE A 61 -20.23 -9.97 7.54
C ILE A 61 -20.77 -11.28 8.12
N LYS A 62 -20.40 -11.56 9.38
CA LYS A 62 -20.99 -12.72 10.05
C LYS A 62 -22.45 -12.45 10.39
N PRO A 63 -23.32 -13.47 10.29
CA PRO A 63 -24.75 -13.27 10.64
C PRO A 63 -24.95 -12.74 12.06
N GLU A 64 -24.08 -13.12 12.99
CA GLU A 64 -24.14 -12.66 14.37
C GLU A 64 -23.96 -11.15 14.52
N ALA A 65 -23.34 -10.50 13.54
CA ALA A 65 -23.13 -9.06 13.53
C ALA A 65 -24.36 -8.29 13.08
N VAL A 66 -25.34 -8.98 12.48
CA VAL A 66 -26.54 -8.34 11.93
C VAL A 66 -27.66 -8.42 12.93
N ASP A 67 -27.83 -7.32 13.66
CA ASP A 67 -28.93 -7.14 14.61
C ASP A 67 -29.83 -6.00 14.10
N PRO A 68 -31.06 -6.29 13.67
CA PRO A 68 -31.96 -5.24 13.17
C PRO A 68 -32.26 -4.14 14.20
N ASP A 69 -32.11 -4.46 15.48
CA ASP A 69 -32.34 -3.49 16.55
C ASP A 69 -31.09 -2.66 16.89
N ASP A 70 -29.93 -3.00 16.29
CA ASP A 70 -28.68 -2.30 16.56
C ASP A 70 -27.85 -2.17 15.28
N ILE A 71 -28.34 -1.38 14.36
CA ILE A 71 -27.66 -1.14 13.08
C ILE A 71 -26.39 -0.33 13.29
N ASP A 72 -26.35 0.55 14.29
CA ASP A 72 -25.17 1.36 14.61
C ASP A 72 -23.96 0.46 14.94
N MET A 73 -24.19 -0.64 15.65
CA MET A 73 -23.13 -1.61 15.93
C MET A 73 -22.54 -2.19 14.65
N LEU A 74 -23.39 -2.58 13.71
CA LEU A 74 -22.92 -3.11 12.41
C LEU A 74 -22.11 -2.08 11.66
N GLN A 75 -22.55 -0.83 11.62
CA GLN A 75 -21.83 0.27 10.98
C GLN A 75 -20.45 0.44 11.60
N ASP A 76 -20.35 0.44 12.93
CA ASP A 76 -19.08 0.58 13.63
C ASP A 76 -18.14 -0.58 13.34
N LEU A 77 -18.66 -1.80 13.24
CA LEU A 77 -17.87 -2.99 12.92
C LEU A 77 -17.32 -2.90 11.49
N VAL A 78 -18.13 -2.45 10.54
CA VAL A 78 -17.68 -2.25 9.15
C VAL A 78 -16.57 -1.20 9.11
N ILE A 79 -16.76 -0.08 9.79
CA ILE A 79 -15.77 1.00 9.86
C ILE A 79 -14.48 0.48 10.45
N ALA A 80 -14.54 -0.29 11.53
CA ALA A 80 -13.37 -0.84 12.19
C ALA A 80 -12.58 -1.77 11.24
N ALA A 81 -13.27 -2.65 10.52
CA ALA A 81 -12.63 -3.56 9.59
C ALA A 81 -11.97 -2.82 8.42
N VAL A 82 -12.65 -1.81 7.87
CA VAL A 82 -12.13 -1.00 6.76
C VAL A 82 -10.89 -0.22 7.21
N LYS A 83 -10.94 0.41 8.38
CA LYS A 83 -9.79 1.14 8.93
C LYS A 83 -8.58 0.23 9.13
N ASP A 84 -8.82 -0.97 9.66
CA ASP A 84 -7.75 -1.95 9.86
C ASP A 84 -7.10 -2.37 8.53
N GLY A 85 -7.91 -2.64 7.52
CA GLY A 85 -7.43 -3.00 6.19
C GLY A 85 -6.63 -1.87 5.54
N MET A 86 -7.14 -0.65 5.60
CA MET A 86 -6.45 0.53 5.06
C MET A 86 -5.12 0.79 5.76
N LYS A 87 -5.09 0.59 7.08
CA LYS A 87 -3.84 0.74 7.85
C LYS A 87 -2.79 -0.25 7.40
N GLN A 88 -3.17 -1.51 7.19
CA GLN A 88 -2.25 -2.55 6.75
C GLN A 88 -1.68 -2.23 5.37
N VAL A 89 -2.51 -1.76 4.43
CA VAL A 89 -2.05 -1.35 3.10
C VAL A 89 -1.07 -0.18 3.22
N ASN A 90 -1.40 0.82 4.02
CA ASN A 90 -0.55 1.99 4.21
C ASN A 90 0.80 1.62 4.82
N ASP A 91 0.79 0.78 5.86
CA ASP A 91 2.01 0.33 6.51
C ASP A 91 2.90 -0.46 5.54
N ALA A 92 2.31 -1.36 4.75
CA ALA A 92 3.04 -2.15 3.75
C ALA A 92 3.62 -1.24 2.65
N THR A 93 2.87 -0.25 2.21
CA THR A 93 3.32 0.72 1.21
C THR A 93 4.53 1.51 1.72
N GLN A 94 4.47 1.98 2.96
CA GLN A 94 5.58 2.72 3.56
C GLN A 94 6.82 1.85 3.73
N GLN A 95 6.66 0.60 4.15
CA GLN A 95 7.79 -0.31 4.29
C GLN A 95 8.46 -0.60 2.96
N LYS A 96 7.67 -0.84 1.92
CA LYS A 96 8.20 -1.24 0.62
C LYS A 96 8.74 -0.06 -0.19
N LEU A 97 8.07 1.09 -0.15
CA LEU A 97 8.36 2.24 -1.00
C LEU A 97 8.97 3.42 -0.25
N GLY A 98 8.93 3.42 1.08
CA GLY A 98 9.46 4.52 1.90
C GLY A 98 10.94 4.78 1.70
N LYS A 99 11.72 3.75 1.37
CA LYS A 99 13.15 3.90 1.10
C LYS A 99 13.44 4.82 -0.09
N TYR A 100 12.52 4.92 -1.04
CA TYR A 100 12.68 5.79 -2.21
C TYR A 100 12.40 7.25 -1.85
N THR A 101 11.47 7.50 -0.96
CA THR A 101 11.14 8.86 -0.49
C THR A 101 12.20 9.40 0.45
N GLN A 102 12.79 8.55 1.29
CA GLN A 102 13.89 8.96 2.19
C GLN A 102 15.10 9.46 1.42
N GLY A 103 15.44 8.81 0.30
CA GLY A 103 16.55 9.22 -0.54
C GLY A 103 16.33 10.57 -1.21
N MET A 104 15.09 11.06 -1.26
CA MET A 104 14.75 12.34 -1.87
C MET A 104 14.63 13.47 -0.83
N GLY A 105 14.86 13.20 0.46
CA GLY A 105 14.80 14.20 1.51
C GLY A 105 13.39 14.66 1.88
N LEU A 106 12.43 13.85 1.59
CA LEU A 106 11.01 14.13 1.85
C LEU A 106 10.55 13.59 3.20
#